data_437750d0fc2fa50278ed53c054c199b0
#
_entry.id   437750d0fc2fa50278ed53c054c199b0
#
_cell.length_a   1.000
_cell.length_b   1.000
_cell.length_c   1.000
_cell.angle_alpha   90.00
_cell.angle_beta   90.00
_cell.angle_gamma   90.00
#
_symmetry.space_group_name_H-M   'P 1'
#
loop_
_entity.id
_entity.type
_entity.pdbx_description
1 polymer ?
#
loop_
_entity_poly.entity_id
_entity_poly.type
_entity_poly.pdbx_seq_one_letter_code
_entity_poly.pdbx_strand_id
1 'polypeptide(L)'
;LTPVEGQRFRTLGRLCAEAIDSAVRAVRPGQTEYEISAILAREADRRGAQAIVNLIATDERVFNFRHPLPTDKELKRYAMLVLCGRRWGLVCSVTRLVHFGPLPDELRRKADAVAQVDATFMAATRPGQTLGQVFGRATAAYAESGFPDEWQWHHQGGPAGYEPREYIATPDSQDLVQEGQVYAWNPSIAGVKSEDTILVTDSGTEALTAIDGWPVLPVTVGGLEYERPAILEVL
;
A
#
# COMPACT_ATOMS: atom_id res chain seq x y z
N LEU A 1 -15.70 13.49 0.49
CA LEU A 1 -16.71 12.41 0.58
C LEU A 1 -17.87 12.81 1.47
N THR A 2 -19.04 12.27 1.20
CA THR A 2 -20.16 12.34 2.14
C THR A 2 -19.93 11.41 3.33
N PRO A 3 -20.60 11.60 4.49
CA PRO A 3 -20.47 10.69 5.63
C PRO A 3 -20.82 9.24 5.29
N VAL A 4 -21.78 9.03 4.38
CA VAL A 4 -22.17 7.68 3.91
C VAL A 4 -21.05 7.03 3.10
N GLU A 5 -20.38 7.77 2.24
CA GLU A 5 -19.23 7.29 1.47
C GLU A 5 -18.04 6.98 2.39
N GLY A 6 -17.77 7.83 3.38
CA GLY A 6 -16.75 7.58 4.39
C GLY A 6 -16.99 6.25 5.14
N GLN A 7 -18.23 5.96 5.52
CA GLN A 7 -18.60 4.68 6.15
C GLN A 7 -18.46 3.50 5.19
N ARG A 8 -18.81 3.68 3.91
CA ARG A 8 -18.60 2.67 2.87
C ARG A 8 -17.11 2.39 2.62
N PHE A 9 -16.27 3.43 2.64
CA PHE A 9 -14.83 3.27 2.53
C PHE A 9 -14.23 2.47 3.70
N ARG A 10 -14.64 2.74 4.94
CA ARG A 10 -14.24 1.92 6.10
C ARG A 10 -14.60 0.45 5.93
N THR A 11 -15.83 0.20 5.46
CA THR A 11 -16.29 -1.16 5.18
C THR A 11 -15.46 -1.80 4.06
N LEU A 12 -15.25 -1.11 2.94
CA LEU A 12 -14.48 -1.61 1.80
C LEU A 12 -13.02 -1.84 2.18
N GLY A 13 -12.41 -0.91 2.93
CA GLY A 13 -11.03 -1.03 3.39
C GLY A 13 -10.82 -2.31 4.22
N ARG A 14 -11.72 -2.56 5.18
CA ARG A 14 -11.71 -3.81 5.97
C ARG A 14 -11.86 -5.06 5.09
N LEU A 15 -12.79 -5.05 4.12
CA LEU A 15 -12.97 -6.20 3.22
C LEU A 15 -11.73 -6.45 2.34
N CYS A 16 -11.06 -5.40 1.85
CA CYS A 16 -9.80 -5.50 1.10
C CYS A 16 -8.67 -6.02 1.99
N ALA A 17 -8.56 -5.52 3.23
CA ALA A 17 -7.60 -5.99 4.23
C ALA A 17 -7.76 -7.48 4.51
N GLU A 18 -8.98 -7.94 4.82
CA GLU A 18 -9.29 -9.35 5.03
C GLU A 18 -9.03 -10.22 3.78
N ALA A 19 -9.29 -9.68 2.59
CA ALA A 19 -9.07 -10.40 1.33
C ALA A 19 -7.58 -10.64 1.09
N ILE A 20 -6.77 -9.59 1.20
CA ILE A 20 -5.32 -9.71 0.96
C ILE A 20 -4.63 -10.52 2.06
N ASP A 21 -5.04 -10.40 3.33
CA ASP A 21 -4.52 -11.23 4.43
C ASP A 21 -4.79 -12.71 4.16
N SER A 22 -6.04 -13.07 3.83
CA SER A 22 -6.40 -14.45 3.49
C SER A 22 -5.63 -14.98 2.27
N ALA A 23 -5.44 -14.13 1.25
CA ALA A 23 -4.68 -14.50 0.06
C ALA A 23 -3.21 -14.75 0.39
N VAL A 24 -2.55 -13.81 1.08
CA VAL A 24 -1.13 -13.94 1.46
C VAL A 24 -0.88 -15.19 2.30
N ARG A 25 -1.76 -15.48 3.26
CA ARG A 25 -1.64 -16.68 4.10
C ARG A 25 -1.91 -18.00 3.35
N ALA A 26 -2.60 -17.92 2.20
CA ALA A 26 -2.85 -19.09 1.33
C ALA A 26 -1.75 -19.33 0.29
N VAL A 27 -0.88 -18.35 0.03
CA VAL A 27 0.24 -18.47 -0.93
C VAL A 27 1.27 -19.48 -0.45
N ARG A 28 1.82 -20.26 -1.39
CA ARG A 28 2.87 -21.26 -1.11
C ARG A 28 3.94 -21.22 -2.20
N PRO A 29 5.21 -21.51 -1.87
CA PRO A 29 6.26 -21.76 -2.86
C PRO A 29 5.83 -22.82 -3.88
N GLY A 30 6.22 -22.64 -5.13
CA GLY A 30 5.83 -23.48 -6.26
C GLY A 30 4.58 -23.03 -7.00
N GLN A 31 3.78 -22.13 -6.43
CA GLN A 31 2.64 -21.53 -7.15
C GLN A 31 3.11 -20.50 -8.16
N THR A 32 2.46 -20.47 -9.32
CA THR A 32 2.67 -19.43 -10.33
C THR A 32 2.04 -18.09 -9.90
N GLU A 33 2.51 -16.97 -10.45
CA GLU A 33 1.89 -15.67 -10.21
C GLU A 33 0.42 -15.64 -10.67
N TYR A 34 0.05 -16.41 -11.72
CA TYR A 34 -1.35 -16.57 -12.14
C TYR A 34 -2.20 -17.27 -11.06
N GLU A 35 -1.69 -18.34 -10.44
CA GLU A 35 -2.39 -19.03 -9.36
C GLU A 35 -2.55 -18.14 -8.13
N ILE A 36 -1.51 -17.38 -7.76
CA ILE A 36 -1.56 -16.40 -6.66
C ILE A 36 -2.58 -15.30 -6.97
N SER A 37 -2.60 -14.78 -8.20
CA SER A 37 -3.58 -13.81 -8.66
C SER A 37 -5.02 -14.34 -8.56
N ALA A 38 -5.25 -15.60 -8.94
CA ALA A 38 -6.55 -16.25 -8.83
C ALA A 38 -6.99 -16.40 -7.35
N ILE A 39 -6.06 -16.71 -6.44
CA ILE A 39 -6.33 -16.74 -4.99
C ILE A 39 -6.77 -15.35 -4.52
N LEU A 40 -6.04 -14.28 -4.86
CA LEU A 40 -6.37 -12.92 -4.43
C LEU A 40 -7.73 -12.46 -4.99
N ALA A 41 -8.01 -12.72 -6.26
CA ALA A 41 -9.31 -12.40 -6.88
C ALA A 41 -10.46 -13.13 -6.17
N ARG A 42 -10.31 -14.44 -5.92
CA ARG A 42 -11.31 -15.22 -5.19
C ARG A 42 -11.58 -14.65 -3.80
N GLU A 43 -10.52 -14.27 -3.07
CA GLU A 43 -10.66 -13.74 -1.71
C GLU A 43 -11.36 -12.36 -1.69
N ALA A 44 -11.15 -11.53 -2.71
CA ALA A 44 -11.88 -10.27 -2.88
C ALA A 44 -13.35 -10.52 -3.26
N ASP A 45 -13.60 -11.34 -4.28
CA ASP A 45 -14.95 -11.60 -4.81
C ASP A 45 -15.87 -12.25 -3.76
N ARG A 46 -15.37 -13.22 -2.98
CA ARG A 46 -16.17 -13.87 -1.92
C ARG A 46 -16.59 -12.91 -0.80
N ARG A 47 -15.91 -11.76 -0.67
CA ARG A 47 -16.24 -10.68 0.27
C ARG A 47 -17.07 -9.58 -0.38
N GLY A 48 -17.40 -9.71 -1.67
CA GLY A 48 -18.19 -8.76 -2.43
C GLY A 48 -17.41 -7.51 -2.85
N ALA A 49 -16.09 -7.59 -2.95
CA ALA A 49 -15.23 -6.57 -3.51
C ALA A 49 -14.61 -7.09 -4.81
N GLN A 50 -14.78 -6.36 -5.92
CA GLN A 50 -14.20 -6.72 -7.21
C GLN A 50 -12.71 -6.34 -7.24
N ALA A 51 -11.82 -7.28 -7.54
CA ALA A 51 -10.39 -7.01 -7.74
C ALA A 51 -10.16 -6.36 -9.11
N ILE A 52 -10.25 -5.02 -9.18
CA ILE A 52 -10.06 -4.27 -10.44
C ILE A 52 -8.59 -4.05 -10.79
N VAL A 53 -7.70 -4.08 -9.78
CA VAL A 53 -6.26 -4.18 -9.93
C VAL A 53 -5.80 -5.36 -9.09
N ASN A 54 -5.08 -6.27 -9.71
CA ASN A 54 -4.54 -7.48 -9.11
C ASN A 54 -3.14 -7.70 -9.69
N LEU A 55 -2.12 -7.20 -8.96
CA LEU A 55 -0.74 -7.26 -9.41
C LEU A 55 0.02 -8.22 -8.50
N ILE A 56 0.76 -9.13 -9.12
CA ILE A 56 1.57 -10.12 -8.43
C ILE A 56 2.99 -10.09 -8.99
N ALA A 57 3.97 -10.06 -8.11
CA ALA A 57 5.36 -10.34 -8.46
C ALA A 57 5.95 -11.35 -7.50
N THR A 58 6.82 -12.20 -8.01
CA THR A 58 7.58 -13.15 -7.22
C THR A 58 9.09 -12.97 -7.40
N ASP A 59 9.82 -13.16 -6.30
CA ASP A 59 11.29 -13.16 -6.23
C ASP A 59 11.93 -11.92 -6.90
N GLU A 60 12.79 -12.10 -7.92
CA GLU A 60 13.47 -11.00 -8.60
C GLU A 60 12.51 -10.03 -9.30
N ARG A 61 11.29 -10.45 -9.64
CA ARG A 61 10.32 -9.55 -10.26
C ARG A 61 9.81 -8.48 -9.31
N VAL A 62 9.81 -8.72 -7.98
CA VAL A 62 9.47 -7.70 -6.98
C VAL A 62 10.47 -6.53 -7.01
N PHE A 63 11.73 -6.80 -7.38
CA PHE A 63 12.77 -5.78 -7.49
C PHE A 63 12.70 -5.02 -8.82
N ASN A 64 12.27 -5.69 -9.89
CA ASN A 64 12.35 -5.17 -11.25
C ASN A 64 11.09 -4.41 -11.69
N PHE A 65 9.92 -4.68 -11.08
CA PHE A 65 8.64 -4.12 -11.53
C PHE A 65 7.88 -3.49 -10.37
N ARG A 66 7.40 -2.25 -10.58
CA ARG A 66 6.56 -1.54 -9.59
C ARG A 66 5.07 -1.88 -9.75
N HIS A 67 4.63 -2.21 -10.97
CA HIS A 67 3.27 -2.61 -11.31
C HIS A 67 3.29 -3.91 -12.14
N PRO A 68 3.69 -5.04 -11.53
CA PRO A 68 3.88 -6.31 -12.23
C PRO A 68 2.54 -6.99 -12.54
N LEU A 69 2.22 -7.18 -13.80
CA LEU A 69 1.17 -8.12 -14.18
C LEU A 69 1.64 -9.56 -13.87
N PRO A 70 0.74 -10.44 -13.40
CA PRO A 70 1.08 -11.83 -13.11
C PRO A 70 1.53 -12.58 -14.37
N THR A 71 2.42 -13.54 -14.19
CA THR A 71 2.98 -14.41 -15.22
C THR A 71 2.91 -15.88 -14.79
N ASP A 72 3.48 -16.78 -15.59
CA ASP A 72 3.67 -18.21 -15.26
C ASP A 72 4.86 -18.49 -14.34
N LYS A 73 5.59 -17.42 -13.92
CA LYS A 73 6.71 -17.58 -13.00
C LYS A 73 6.26 -18.13 -11.66
N GLU A 74 6.96 -19.18 -11.21
CA GLU A 74 6.74 -19.81 -9.91
C GLU A 74 7.42 -19.03 -8.78
N LEU A 75 6.71 -18.91 -7.66
CA LEU A 75 7.22 -18.37 -6.40
C LEU A 75 8.24 -19.33 -5.79
N LYS A 76 9.40 -18.80 -5.41
CA LYS A 76 10.40 -19.51 -4.63
C LYS A 76 10.38 -19.08 -3.17
N ARG A 77 10.54 -17.80 -2.89
CA ARG A 77 10.67 -17.29 -1.51
C ARG A 77 9.96 -15.98 -1.22
N TYR A 78 9.75 -15.11 -2.20
CA TYR A 78 9.29 -13.74 -1.94
C TYR A 78 8.17 -13.35 -2.89
N ALA A 79 7.07 -12.86 -2.33
CA ALA A 79 5.95 -12.41 -3.14
C ALA A 79 5.43 -11.05 -2.68
N MET A 80 5.02 -10.23 -3.65
CA MET A 80 4.26 -9.00 -3.47
C MET A 80 2.88 -9.18 -4.10
N LEU A 81 1.84 -8.90 -3.30
CA LEU A 81 0.45 -8.90 -3.73
C LEU A 81 -0.10 -7.47 -3.61
N VAL A 82 -0.70 -6.98 -4.69
CA VAL A 82 -1.35 -5.66 -4.75
C VAL A 82 -2.81 -5.83 -5.15
N LEU A 83 -3.71 -5.25 -4.37
CA LEU A 83 -5.14 -5.26 -4.62
C LEU A 83 -5.67 -3.83 -4.69
N CYS A 84 -6.40 -3.48 -5.78
CA CYS A 84 -7.39 -2.43 -5.69
C CYS A 84 -8.77 -3.09 -5.75
N GLY A 85 -9.48 -3.07 -4.63
CA GLY A 85 -10.81 -3.63 -4.51
C GLY A 85 -11.87 -2.57 -4.71
N ARG A 86 -12.91 -2.87 -5.54
CA ARG A 86 -14.02 -1.96 -5.83
C ARG A 86 -15.33 -2.49 -5.28
N ARG A 87 -16.09 -1.62 -4.59
CA ARG A 87 -17.47 -1.88 -4.17
C ARG A 87 -18.23 -0.55 -4.07
N TRP A 88 -19.50 -0.54 -4.47
CA TRP A 88 -20.34 0.66 -4.54
C TRP A 88 -19.75 1.82 -5.38
N GLY A 89 -18.92 1.48 -6.35
CA GLY A 89 -18.11 2.42 -7.14
C GLY A 89 -16.81 2.86 -6.47
N LEU A 90 -16.69 2.79 -5.14
CA LEU A 90 -15.51 3.20 -4.39
C LEU A 90 -14.37 2.19 -4.52
N VAL A 91 -13.13 2.67 -4.43
CA VAL A 91 -11.91 1.86 -4.62
C VAL A 91 -10.94 2.03 -3.45
N CYS A 92 -10.54 0.92 -2.82
CA CYS A 92 -9.45 0.85 -1.85
C CYS A 92 -8.25 0.11 -2.44
N SER A 93 -7.04 0.62 -2.18
CA SER A 93 -5.77 0.03 -2.61
C SER A 93 -4.98 -0.46 -1.40
N VAL A 94 -4.36 -1.62 -1.52
CA VAL A 94 -3.55 -2.23 -0.46
C VAL A 94 -2.46 -3.13 -1.05
N THR A 95 -1.25 -3.07 -0.50
CA THR A 95 -0.14 -3.97 -0.84
C THR A 95 0.31 -4.73 0.40
N ARG A 96 0.61 -6.03 0.23
CA ARG A 96 1.25 -6.84 1.27
C ARG A 96 2.33 -7.73 0.65
N LEU A 97 3.38 -7.98 1.45
CA LEU A 97 4.54 -8.77 1.04
C LEU A 97 4.74 -9.93 2.00
N VAL A 98 5.18 -11.07 1.46
CA VAL A 98 5.48 -12.27 2.23
C VAL A 98 6.80 -12.88 1.80
N HIS A 99 7.63 -13.27 2.78
CA HIS A 99 8.89 -13.96 2.55
C HIS A 99 8.88 -15.34 3.23
N PHE A 100 9.23 -16.38 2.50
CA PHE A 100 9.36 -17.73 2.99
C PHE A 100 10.82 -17.99 3.41
N GLY A 101 11.01 -18.27 4.69
CA GLY A 101 12.30 -18.31 5.37
C GLY A 101 12.71 -16.96 5.94
N PRO A 102 13.90 -16.87 6.58
CA PRO A 102 14.39 -15.67 7.21
C PRO A 102 14.50 -14.49 6.22
N LEU A 103 14.02 -13.31 6.63
CA LEU A 103 14.09 -12.11 5.80
C LEU A 103 15.55 -11.62 5.70
N PRO A 104 16.09 -11.44 4.48
CA PRO A 104 17.43 -10.87 4.29
C PRO A 104 17.56 -9.45 4.89
N ASP A 105 18.72 -9.13 5.47
CA ASP A 105 18.98 -7.83 6.12
C ASP A 105 18.79 -6.65 5.16
N GLU A 106 19.13 -6.81 3.88
CA GLU A 106 18.90 -5.78 2.87
C GLU A 106 17.41 -5.48 2.68
N LEU A 107 16.56 -6.53 2.62
CA LEU A 107 15.12 -6.35 2.53
C LEU A 107 14.55 -5.72 3.79
N ARG A 108 15.05 -6.09 4.96
CA ARG A 108 14.66 -5.50 6.25
C ARG A 108 14.96 -4.00 6.27
N ARG A 109 16.20 -3.61 5.92
CA ARG A 109 16.61 -2.20 5.82
C ARG A 109 15.75 -1.40 4.84
N LYS A 110 15.41 -1.98 3.68
CA LYS A 110 14.54 -1.33 2.70
C LYS A 110 13.09 -1.25 3.19
N ALA A 111 12.60 -2.26 3.91
CA ALA A 111 11.27 -2.24 4.51
C ALA A 111 11.15 -1.13 5.57
N ASP A 112 12.16 -0.98 6.42
CA ASP A 112 12.23 0.12 7.41
C ASP A 112 12.23 1.49 6.72
N ALA A 113 13.02 1.64 5.65
CA ALA A 113 13.10 2.87 4.87
C ALA A 113 11.78 3.23 4.21
N VAL A 114 11.11 2.27 3.53
CA VAL A 114 9.83 2.53 2.88
C VAL A 114 8.70 2.76 3.89
N ALA A 115 8.76 2.13 5.07
CA ALA A 115 7.83 2.38 6.16
C ALA A 115 7.96 3.82 6.69
N GLN A 116 9.20 4.33 6.80
CA GLN A 116 9.46 5.73 7.17
C GLN A 116 8.87 6.71 6.16
N VAL A 117 9.02 6.45 4.86
CA VAL A 117 8.45 7.27 3.80
C VAL A 117 6.92 7.24 3.85
N ASP A 118 6.31 6.07 4.01
CA ASP A 118 4.86 5.90 4.05
C ASP A 118 4.25 6.59 5.29
N ALA A 119 4.86 6.41 6.46
CA ALA A 119 4.46 7.14 7.67
C ALA A 119 4.58 8.66 7.48
N THR A 120 5.58 9.13 6.72
CA THR A 120 5.73 10.55 6.40
C THR A 120 4.61 11.05 5.48
N PHE A 121 4.21 10.27 4.47
CA PHE A 121 3.01 10.58 3.67
C PHE A 121 1.78 10.71 4.57
N MET A 122 1.53 9.74 5.45
CA MET A 122 0.39 9.77 6.37
C MET A 122 0.43 11.00 7.29
N ALA A 123 1.58 11.27 7.90
CA ALA A 123 1.76 12.40 8.81
C ALA A 123 1.59 13.76 8.11
N ALA A 124 2.01 13.86 6.84
CA ALA A 124 1.93 15.07 6.06
C ALA A 124 0.54 15.31 5.45
N THR A 125 -0.27 14.26 5.25
CA THR A 125 -1.61 14.34 4.65
C THR A 125 -2.59 14.91 5.68
N ARG A 126 -2.57 16.26 5.82
CA ARG A 126 -3.37 17.01 6.81
C ARG A 126 -4.15 18.12 6.11
N PRO A 127 -5.36 18.44 6.58
CA PRO A 127 -6.14 19.54 6.03
C PRO A 127 -5.32 20.83 5.95
N GLY A 128 -5.41 21.52 4.80
CA GLY A 128 -4.71 22.77 4.51
C GLY A 128 -3.29 22.63 3.95
N GLN A 129 -2.72 21.43 3.90
CA GLN A 129 -1.48 21.18 3.16
C GLN A 129 -1.78 21.00 1.68
N THR A 130 -0.91 21.51 0.79
CA THR A 130 -1.00 21.15 -0.64
C THR A 130 -0.42 19.75 -0.86
N LEU A 131 -0.89 19.06 -1.90
CA LEU A 131 -0.32 17.73 -2.25
C LEU A 131 1.15 17.83 -2.64
N GLY A 132 1.60 18.96 -3.23
CA GLY A 132 3.02 19.22 -3.48
C GLY A 132 3.83 19.32 -2.18
N GLN A 133 3.28 19.94 -1.12
CA GLN A 133 3.94 19.97 0.20
C GLN A 133 4.02 18.58 0.83
N VAL A 134 2.95 17.77 0.73
CA VAL A 134 2.94 16.38 1.18
C VAL A 134 4.01 15.58 0.44
N PHE A 135 4.04 15.71 -0.88
CA PHE A 135 5.01 15.06 -1.76
C PHE A 135 6.45 15.44 -1.41
N GLY A 136 6.72 16.75 -1.21
CA GLY A 136 8.05 17.25 -0.86
C GLY A 136 8.58 16.69 0.47
N ARG A 137 7.72 16.50 1.48
CA ARG A 137 8.12 15.85 2.74
C ARG A 137 8.47 14.38 2.54
N ALA A 138 7.71 13.67 1.71
CA ALA A 138 7.98 12.26 1.41
C ALA A 138 9.28 12.08 0.61
N THR A 139 9.57 12.94 -0.38
CA THR A 139 10.84 12.90 -1.13
C THR A 139 12.04 13.20 -0.22
N ALA A 140 11.90 14.10 0.75
CA ALA A 140 12.91 14.32 1.78
C ALA A 140 13.14 13.05 2.62
N ALA A 141 12.06 12.36 3.04
CA ALA A 141 12.15 11.11 3.78
C ALA A 141 12.84 9.99 2.98
N TYR A 142 12.61 9.90 1.66
CA TYR A 142 13.36 9.01 0.78
C TYR A 142 14.87 9.30 0.84
N ALA A 143 15.26 10.57 0.73
CA ALA A 143 16.67 10.98 0.76
C ALA A 143 17.31 10.69 2.13
N GLU A 144 16.64 11.02 3.22
CA GLU A 144 17.07 10.76 4.59
C GLU A 144 17.23 9.27 4.89
N SER A 145 16.40 8.43 4.27
CA SER A 145 16.48 6.97 4.37
C SER A 145 17.55 6.35 3.46
N GLY A 146 18.28 7.16 2.66
CA GLY A 146 19.35 6.72 1.78
C GLY A 146 18.91 6.24 0.40
N PHE A 147 17.70 6.64 -0.05
CA PHE A 147 17.12 6.24 -1.34
C PHE A 147 16.54 7.45 -2.11
N PRO A 148 17.36 8.50 -2.41
CA PRO A 148 16.86 9.81 -2.89
C PRO A 148 16.13 9.76 -4.23
N ASP A 149 16.39 8.76 -5.07
CA ASP A 149 15.88 8.69 -6.44
C ASP A 149 14.72 7.70 -6.64
N GLU A 150 14.40 6.89 -5.63
CA GLU A 150 13.43 5.79 -5.76
C GLU A 150 11.99 6.25 -6.05
N TRP A 151 11.61 7.44 -5.59
CA TRP A 151 10.30 8.04 -5.85
C TRP A 151 10.03 8.35 -7.35
N GLN A 152 11.08 8.44 -8.17
CA GLN A 152 10.98 8.78 -9.60
C GLN A 152 10.56 7.59 -10.47
N TRP A 153 10.67 6.35 -9.95
CA TRP A 153 10.45 5.14 -10.73
C TRP A 153 8.99 4.74 -10.90
N HIS A 154 8.06 5.38 -10.19
CA HIS A 154 6.62 5.26 -10.39
C HIS A 154 5.89 6.39 -9.68
N HIS A 155 4.58 6.55 -9.94
CA HIS A 155 3.77 7.52 -9.20
C HIS A 155 3.70 7.13 -7.71
N GLN A 156 3.68 8.13 -6.83
CA GLN A 156 3.65 7.91 -5.39
C GLN A 156 2.23 7.79 -4.81
N GLY A 157 1.20 7.93 -5.66
CA GLY A 157 -0.19 7.88 -5.25
C GLY A 157 -0.92 9.21 -5.37
N GLY A 158 -1.97 9.38 -4.60
CA GLY A 158 -2.83 10.56 -4.61
C GLY A 158 -4.20 10.28 -4.03
N PRO A 159 -5.16 11.23 -4.18
CA PRO A 159 -6.53 11.05 -3.74
C PRO A 159 -7.19 9.87 -4.45
N ALA A 160 -7.93 9.08 -3.68
CA ALA A 160 -8.71 7.95 -4.16
C ALA A 160 -10.21 8.20 -3.90
N GLY A 161 -11.06 7.56 -4.68
CA GLY A 161 -12.49 7.75 -4.60
C GLY A 161 -13.22 6.70 -5.42
N TYR A 162 -13.78 7.11 -6.54
CA TYR A 162 -14.40 6.23 -7.53
C TYR A 162 -13.37 5.63 -8.49
N GLU A 163 -12.13 6.14 -8.45
CA GLU A 163 -10.96 5.57 -9.14
C GLU A 163 -9.89 5.16 -8.09
N PRO A 164 -8.97 4.23 -8.43
CA PRO A 164 -7.83 3.89 -7.54
C PRO A 164 -7.00 5.12 -7.18
N ARG A 165 -6.92 6.08 -8.13
CA ARG A 165 -6.43 7.44 -7.97
C ARG A 165 -7.28 8.35 -8.86
N GLU A 166 -7.96 9.32 -8.27
CA GLU A 166 -8.71 10.32 -9.03
C GLU A 166 -7.76 11.13 -9.91
N TYR A 167 -6.57 11.40 -9.39
CA TYR A 167 -5.40 11.94 -10.10
C TYR A 167 -4.13 11.63 -9.34
N ILE A 168 -3.00 11.74 -10.01
CA ILE A 168 -1.69 11.46 -9.43
C ILE A 168 -1.13 12.75 -8.81
N ALA A 169 -0.72 12.67 -7.54
CA ALA A 169 0.00 13.75 -6.89
C ALA A 169 1.42 13.89 -7.46
N THR A 170 1.84 15.13 -7.65
CA THR A 170 3.17 15.51 -8.13
C THR A 170 3.78 16.58 -7.23
N PRO A 171 5.10 16.86 -7.33
CA PRO A 171 5.72 17.95 -6.59
C PRO A 171 5.04 19.33 -6.78
N ASP A 172 4.42 19.54 -7.94
CA ASP A 172 3.80 20.83 -8.33
C ASP A 172 2.29 20.91 -8.01
N SER A 173 1.69 19.83 -7.45
CA SER A 173 0.26 19.77 -7.15
C SER A 173 -0.15 20.82 -6.11
N GLN A 174 -1.11 21.68 -6.46
CA GLN A 174 -1.58 22.79 -5.62
C GLN A 174 -2.88 22.46 -4.87
N ASP A 175 -3.49 21.30 -5.15
CA ASP A 175 -4.72 20.86 -4.50
C ASP A 175 -4.51 20.71 -3.00
N LEU A 176 -5.46 21.25 -2.23
CA LEU A 176 -5.42 21.17 -0.78
C LEU A 176 -6.01 19.86 -0.27
N VAL A 177 -5.35 19.25 0.68
CA VAL A 177 -5.90 18.16 1.48
C VAL A 177 -7.06 18.71 2.31
N GLN A 178 -8.19 18.00 2.30
CA GLN A 178 -9.39 18.32 3.06
C GLN A 178 -9.80 17.13 3.93
N GLU A 179 -10.47 17.43 5.04
CA GLU A 179 -11.13 16.41 5.86
C GLU A 179 -12.16 15.62 5.03
N GLY A 180 -12.28 14.34 5.30
CA GLY A 180 -13.18 13.43 4.59
C GLY A 180 -12.67 12.97 3.23
N GLN A 181 -11.50 13.39 2.78
CA GLN A 181 -10.85 12.84 1.59
C GLN A 181 -10.14 11.52 1.91
N VAL A 182 -10.07 10.65 0.90
CA VAL A 182 -9.34 9.38 0.97
C VAL A 182 -8.12 9.48 0.07
N TYR A 183 -7.01 8.94 0.54
CA TYR A 183 -5.75 8.86 -0.22
C TYR A 183 -5.23 7.43 -0.22
N ALA A 184 -4.54 7.07 -1.28
CA ALA A 184 -3.74 5.86 -1.31
C ALA A 184 -2.34 6.23 -1.77
N TRP A 185 -1.41 6.30 -0.80
CA TRP A 185 0.01 6.46 -1.06
C TRP A 185 0.64 5.09 -1.24
N ASN A 186 1.61 4.97 -2.13
CA ASN A 186 2.22 3.69 -2.46
C ASN A 186 3.75 3.76 -2.64
N PRO A 187 4.48 4.38 -1.68
CA PRO A 187 5.92 4.47 -1.76
C PRO A 187 6.57 3.10 -1.91
N SER A 188 7.67 3.07 -2.66
CA SER A 188 8.42 1.84 -2.88
C SER A 188 9.92 2.11 -3.08
N ILE A 189 10.71 1.14 -2.69
CA ILE A 189 12.13 1.00 -2.98
C ILE A 189 12.29 -0.33 -3.72
N ALA A 190 13.23 -0.46 -4.65
CA ALA A 190 13.41 -1.71 -5.40
C ALA A 190 13.40 -2.94 -4.49
N GLY A 191 12.38 -3.79 -4.61
CA GLY A 191 12.16 -4.97 -3.80
C GLY A 191 11.14 -4.83 -2.67
N VAL A 192 10.70 -3.61 -2.31
CA VAL A 192 9.71 -3.39 -1.24
C VAL A 192 8.71 -2.31 -1.61
N LYS A 193 7.51 -2.38 -1.04
CA LYS A 193 6.43 -1.40 -1.20
C LYS A 193 5.58 -1.35 0.07
N SER A 194 5.16 -0.15 0.47
CA SER A 194 4.16 0.05 1.51
C SER A 194 2.96 0.76 0.90
N GLU A 195 1.76 0.24 1.11
CA GLU A 195 0.53 0.84 0.57
C GLU A 195 -0.66 0.47 1.43
N ASP A 196 -1.31 1.50 1.93
CA ASP A 196 -2.64 1.43 2.53
C ASP A 196 -3.51 2.58 2.00
N THR A 197 -4.82 2.37 2.00
CA THR A 197 -5.78 3.46 1.80
C THR A 197 -6.04 4.14 3.14
N ILE A 198 -5.94 5.46 3.18
CA ILE A 198 -6.14 6.28 4.38
C ILE A 198 -7.28 7.27 4.20
N LEU A 199 -8.01 7.55 5.28
CA LEU A 199 -9.03 8.60 5.35
C LEU A 199 -8.52 9.76 6.20
N VAL A 200 -8.66 10.96 5.70
CA VAL A 200 -8.33 12.20 6.45
C VAL A 200 -9.47 12.52 7.43
N THR A 201 -9.12 12.63 8.70
CA THR A 201 -10.04 13.01 9.78
C THR A 201 -9.59 14.35 10.41
N ASP A 202 -10.39 14.90 11.31
CA ASP A 202 -10.04 16.09 12.10
C ASP A 202 -8.80 15.88 12.99
N SER A 203 -8.58 14.66 13.47
CA SER A 203 -7.45 14.29 14.35
C SER A 203 -6.23 13.75 13.60
N GLY A 204 -6.35 13.47 12.30
CA GLY A 204 -5.24 12.92 11.50
C GLY A 204 -5.68 12.05 10.34
N THR A 205 -4.97 10.95 10.12
CA THR A 205 -5.29 9.97 9.09
C THR A 205 -5.60 8.61 9.72
N GLU A 206 -6.67 7.97 9.24
CA GLU A 206 -7.12 6.62 9.61
C GLU A 206 -6.71 5.65 8.50
N ALA A 207 -5.94 4.60 8.80
CA ALA A 207 -5.61 3.55 7.85
C ALA A 207 -6.81 2.59 7.70
N LEU A 208 -7.47 2.63 6.53
CA LEU A 208 -8.68 1.85 6.27
C LEU A 208 -8.41 0.38 5.93
N THR A 209 -7.18 0.06 5.52
CA THR A 209 -6.76 -1.27 5.08
C THR A 209 -5.78 -1.93 6.04
N ALA A 210 -5.71 -1.45 7.29
CA ALA A 210 -4.96 -2.12 8.35
C ALA A 210 -5.50 -3.54 8.59
N ILE A 211 -4.61 -4.48 8.92
CA ILE A 211 -4.94 -5.89 9.14
C ILE A 211 -4.64 -6.25 10.60
N ASP A 212 -5.64 -6.69 11.32
CA ASP A 212 -5.48 -7.14 12.70
C ASP A 212 -4.51 -8.35 12.77
N GLY A 213 -3.50 -8.25 13.62
CA GLY A 213 -2.49 -9.29 13.80
C GLY A 213 -1.48 -9.42 12.65
N TRP A 214 -1.43 -8.45 11.72
CA TRP A 214 -0.33 -8.35 10.77
C TRP A 214 0.92 -7.80 11.48
N PRO A 215 2.14 -8.30 11.17
CA PRO A 215 3.36 -7.73 11.73
C PRO A 215 3.54 -6.28 11.28
N VAL A 216 3.89 -5.40 12.22
CA VAL A 216 4.04 -3.96 11.95
C VAL A 216 5.44 -3.45 12.29
N LEU A 217 5.83 -2.39 11.61
CA LEU A 217 7.00 -1.57 11.90
C LEU A 217 6.50 -0.28 12.56
N PRO A 218 6.81 -0.02 13.83
CA PRO A 218 6.49 1.26 14.47
C PRO A 218 7.42 2.34 13.94
N VAL A 219 6.84 3.43 13.46
CA VAL A 219 7.56 4.58 12.88
C VAL A 219 7.11 5.86 13.57
N THR A 220 8.04 6.64 14.08
CA THR A 220 7.73 7.94 14.71
C THR A 220 7.97 9.08 13.71
N VAL A 221 6.93 9.87 13.43
CA VAL A 221 7.01 11.09 12.61
C VAL A 221 6.36 12.25 13.36
N GLY A 222 7.10 13.32 13.59
CA GLY A 222 6.58 14.51 14.28
C GLY A 222 6.10 14.24 15.71
N GLY A 223 6.66 13.23 16.38
CA GLY A 223 6.27 12.83 17.74
C GLY A 223 5.02 11.93 17.83
N LEU A 224 4.45 11.53 16.67
CA LEU A 224 3.34 10.57 16.58
C LEU A 224 3.85 9.25 16.03
N GLU A 225 3.32 8.15 16.56
CA GLU A 225 3.65 6.79 16.11
C GLU A 225 2.67 6.33 15.01
N TYR A 226 3.22 5.72 13.97
CA TYR A 226 2.50 5.13 12.84
C TYR A 226 2.91 3.67 12.69
N GLU A 227 1.98 2.76 12.81
CA GLU A 227 2.21 1.34 12.52
C GLU A 227 2.15 1.12 11.01
N ARG A 228 3.27 0.71 10.40
CA ARG A 228 3.29 0.38 8.96
C ARG A 228 3.46 -1.13 8.76
N PRO A 229 2.85 -1.72 7.71
CA PRO A 229 2.91 -3.17 7.52
C PRO A 229 4.35 -3.62 7.26
N ALA A 230 4.82 -4.58 8.04
CA ALA A 230 6.07 -5.29 7.81
C ALA A 230 5.90 -6.36 6.71
N ILE A 231 7.01 -6.88 6.19
CA ILE A 231 6.99 -8.10 5.36
C ILE A 231 6.65 -9.29 6.27
N LEU A 232 5.63 -10.09 5.89
CA LEU A 232 5.28 -11.30 6.64
C LEU A 232 6.37 -12.35 6.44
N GLU A 233 7.01 -12.79 7.51
CA GLU A 233 7.97 -13.91 7.50
C GLU A 233 7.23 -15.22 7.81
N VAL A 234 7.40 -16.22 6.94
CA VAL A 234 6.88 -17.59 7.12
C VAL A 234 8.08 -18.50 7.31
N LEU A 235 8.33 -18.93 8.56
CA LEU A 235 9.47 -19.78 8.96
C LEU A 235 9.16 -21.27 8.86
#